data_a01f647ad173bf1a3382364ad2179fbd
#
_entry.id   a01f647ad173bf1a3382364ad2179fbd
#
_cell.length_a   1.000
_cell.length_b   1.000
_cell.length_c   1.000
_cell.angle_alpha   90.00
_cell.angle_beta   90.00
_cell.angle_gamma   90.00
#
_symmetry.space_group_name_H-M   'P 1'
#
loop_
_entity.id
_entity.type
_entity.pdbx_description
1 polymer ?
#
loop_
_entity_poly.entity_id
_entity_poly.type
_entity_poly.pdbx_seq_one_letter_code
_entity_poly.pdbx_strand_id
1 'polypeptide(L)' 'MGKIIAAERQKEILKLLHDNGSVKIGQLADYFEVSRETIRRDLSYLTEIG' A
#
# COMPACT_ATOMS: atom_id res chain seq x y z
N MET A 1 -12.00 -5.93 -5.91
CA MET A 1 -13.02 -5.54 -4.97
C MET A 1 -12.59 -4.65 -3.83
N GLY A 2 -11.47 -4.18 -3.69
CA GLY A 2 -11.08 -3.21 -2.69
C GLY A 2 -11.66 -3.40 -1.28
N LYS A 3 -11.93 -4.63 -0.90
CA LYS A 3 -12.55 -4.88 0.41
C LYS A 3 -11.58 -5.06 1.54
N ILE A 4 -10.32 -5.10 1.23
CA ILE A 4 -9.30 -5.31 2.25
C ILE A 4 -9.23 -4.09 3.16
N ILE A 5 -9.18 -4.32 4.47
CA ILE A 5 -9.10 -3.20 5.41
C ILE A 5 -7.71 -2.59 5.39
N ALA A 6 -7.61 -1.35 5.87
CA ALA A 6 -6.36 -0.60 5.79
C ALA A 6 -5.19 -1.33 6.42
N ALA A 7 -5.39 -1.94 7.58
CA ALA A 7 -4.31 -2.64 8.27
C ALA A 7 -3.75 -3.78 7.43
N GLU A 8 -4.62 -4.54 6.78
CA GLU A 8 -4.20 -5.64 5.94
C GLU A 8 -3.52 -5.14 4.67
N ARG A 9 -4.05 -4.05 4.11
CA ARG A 9 -3.46 -3.45 2.93
C ARG A 9 -2.04 -2.98 3.21
N GLN A 10 -1.86 -2.31 4.34
CA GLN A 10 -0.55 -1.80 4.73
C GLN A 10 0.45 -2.94 4.94
N LYS A 11 -0.01 -4.02 5.52
CA LYS A 11 0.83 -5.20 5.72
C LYS A 11 1.28 -5.77 4.38
N GLU A 12 0.36 -5.86 3.44
CA GLU A 12 0.66 -6.38 2.10
C GLU A 12 1.62 -5.46 1.37
N ILE A 13 1.44 -4.14 1.51
CA ILE A 13 2.35 -3.18 0.88
C ILE A 13 3.76 -3.34 1.42
N LEU A 14 3.90 -3.51 2.74
CA LEU A 14 5.20 -3.74 3.35
C LEU A 14 5.86 -4.98 2.78
N LYS A 15 5.09 -6.03 2.62
CA LYS A 15 5.60 -7.27 2.08
C LYS A 15 6.11 -7.08 0.66
N LEU A 16 5.31 -6.40 -0.17
CA LEU A 16 5.69 -6.13 -1.56
C LEU A 16 6.95 -5.26 -1.62
N LEU A 17 7.03 -4.28 -0.76
CA LEU A 17 8.19 -3.40 -0.70
C LEU A 17 9.43 -4.19 -0.31
N HIS A 18 9.29 -5.07 0.66
CA HIS A 18 10.40 -5.89 1.13
C HIS A 18 10.88 -6.85 0.03
N ASP A 19 9.92 -7.48 -0.65
CA ASP A 19 10.25 -8.48 -1.67
C ASP A 19 10.85 -7.86 -2.93
N ASN A 20 10.36 -6.69 -3.31
CA ASN A 20 10.74 -6.07 -4.59
C ASN A 20 11.68 -4.87 -4.44
N GLY A 21 11.86 -4.37 -3.25
CA GLY A 21 12.73 -3.24 -2.99
C GLY A 21 12.06 -1.89 -3.21
N SER A 22 10.95 -1.85 -3.94
CA SER A 22 10.22 -0.61 -4.17
C SER A 22 8.80 -0.94 -4.64
N VAL A 23 7.92 0.04 -4.55
CA VAL A 23 6.54 -0.11 -5.00
C VAL A 23 6.14 1.15 -5.74
N LYS A 24 5.14 1.02 -6.60
CA LYS A 24 4.62 2.15 -7.37
C LYS A 24 3.18 2.41 -6.96
N ILE A 25 2.90 3.67 -6.64
CA ILE A 25 1.57 4.06 -6.16
C ILE A 25 0.48 3.66 -7.13
N GLY A 26 0.68 3.92 -8.42
CA GLY A 26 -0.33 3.57 -9.43
C GLY A 26 -0.63 2.08 -9.47
N GLN A 27 0.41 1.26 -9.38
CA GLN A 27 0.23 -0.18 -9.39
C GLN A 27 -0.50 -0.67 -8.15
N LEU A 28 -0.14 -0.12 -6.99
CA LEU A 28 -0.80 -0.50 -5.75
C LEU A 28 -2.26 -0.08 -5.73
N ALA A 29 -2.55 1.10 -6.25
CA ALA A 29 -3.92 1.59 -6.31
C ALA A 29 -4.77 0.65 -7.17
N ASP A 30 -4.25 0.22 -8.30
CA ASP A 30 -4.95 -0.71 -9.17
C ASP A 30 -5.10 -2.08 -8.52
N TYR A 31 -4.04 -2.54 -7.90
CA TYR A 31 -4.03 -3.87 -7.28
C TYR A 31 -5.07 -3.96 -6.15
N PHE A 32 -5.15 -2.93 -5.32
CA PHE A 32 -6.08 -2.92 -4.19
C PHE A 32 -7.42 -2.28 -4.53
N GLU A 33 -7.56 -1.73 -5.75
CA GLU A 33 -8.80 -1.07 -6.19
C GLU A 33 -9.17 0.08 -5.27
N VAL A 34 -8.19 0.91 -4.98
CA VAL A 34 -8.39 2.12 -4.19
C VAL A 34 -7.74 3.30 -4.92
N SER A 35 -7.97 4.51 -4.42
CA SER A 35 -7.40 5.69 -5.04
C SER A 35 -5.91 5.78 -4.74
N ARG A 36 -5.19 6.53 -5.57
CA ARG A 36 -3.77 6.78 -5.34
C ARG A 36 -3.56 7.54 -4.04
N GLU A 37 -4.50 8.40 -3.71
CA GLU A 37 -4.42 9.15 -2.46
C GLU A 37 -4.42 8.21 -1.26
N THR A 38 -5.25 7.19 -1.31
CA THR A 38 -5.31 6.19 -0.24
C THR A 38 -3.95 5.49 -0.09
N ILE A 39 -3.34 5.11 -1.20
CA ILE A 39 -2.04 4.45 -1.17
C ILE A 39 -0.97 5.39 -0.62
N ARG A 40 -1.02 6.67 -1.02
CA ARG A 40 -0.07 7.64 -0.52
C ARG A 40 -0.14 7.77 0.99
N ARG A 41 -1.35 7.79 1.52
CA ARG A 41 -1.54 7.87 2.97
C ARG A 41 -1.01 6.62 3.66
N ASP A 42 -1.24 5.46 3.06
CA ASP A 42 -0.72 4.22 3.61
C ASP A 42 0.80 4.25 3.67
N LEU A 43 1.42 4.68 2.58
CA LEU A 43 2.89 4.74 2.52
C LEU A 43 3.44 5.72 3.54
N SER A 44 2.76 6.86 3.69
CA SER A 44 3.16 7.87 4.65
C SER A 44 3.13 7.30 6.06
N TYR A 45 2.06 6.60 6.37
CA TYR A 45 1.90 5.95 7.66
C TYR A 45 3.00 4.93 7.91
N LEU A 46 3.29 4.11 6.92
CA LEU A 46 4.31 3.08 7.03
C LEU A 46 5.70 3.68 7.22
N THR A 47 5.94 4.81 6.59
CA THR A 47 7.21 5.51 6.73
C THR A 47 7.39 6.02 8.16
N GLU A 48 6.31 6.49 8.75
CA GLU A 48 6.36 7.02 10.12
C GLU A 48 6.63 5.97 11.16
N ILE A 49 6.02 4.81 11.02
CA ILE A 49 6.14 3.77 12.03
C ILE A 49 7.29 2.82 11.77
N GLY A 50 7.72 2.77 10.55
CA GLY A 50 8.71 1.80 10.20
C GLY A 50 9.97 2.36 9.69
#